data_4d576841c46b4b588302e9f1d08e42ff
#
_entry.id   4d576841c46b4b588302e9f1d08e42ff
#
_cell.length_a   1.000
_cell.length_b   1.000
_cell.length_c   1.000
_cell.angle_alpha   90.00
_cell.angle_beta   90.00
_cell.angle_gamma   90.00
#
_symmetry.space_group_name_H-M   'P 1'
#
loop_
_entity.id
_entity.type
_entity.pdbx_description
1 polymer ?
#
loop_
_entity_poly.entity_id
_entity_poly.type
_entity_poly.pdbx_seq_one_letter_code
_entity_poly.pdbx_strand_id
1 'polypeptide(L)'
;AGIVSFGLGGIALATGILVASRLGLSGAEAAALIGVIPIVGAAMCLRAAHKNDPLAAIHCFAVTSLIFLAVLVGPGAWYVGRSNTLPSLISDAHRLAGGRARLASYQENAHSVAFYAGSHVAQPDSPEAIVAFLESGSDAFLVIPENYFDEISQRLPEEIKIVKRVRPIFRKQDSLLIGRARRDPENLEQIGANPGGVIR
;
A
#
# COMPACT_ATOMS: atom_id res chain seq x y z
N ALA A 1 24.83 27.09 0.97
CA ALA A 1 24.60 25.84 0.22
C ALA A 1 23.52 24.98 0.87
N GLY A 2 23.60 24.59 2.16
CA GLY A 2 22.67 23.65 2.81
C GLY A 2 21.20 24.04 2.78
N ILE A 3 20.83 25.31 3.01
CA ILE A 3 19.44 25.80 2.98
C ILE A 3 18.82 25.60 1.59
N VAL A 4 19.59 25.92 0.56
CA VAL A 4 19.16 25.79 -0.85
C VAL A 4 18.96 24.30 -1.18
N SER A 5 19.90 23.46 -0.78
CA SER A 5 19.79 22.00 -0.98
C SER A 5 18.58 21.40 -0.28
N PHE A 6 18.24 21.86 0.92
CA PHE A 6 17.06 21.43 1.67
C PHE A 6 15.76 21.82 0.96
N GLY A 7 15.67 23.08 0.47
CA GLY A 7 14.52 23.53 -0.32
C GLY A 7 14.37 22.79 -1.64
N LEU A 8 15.46 22.57 -2.36
CA LEU A 8 15.46 21.76 -3.60
C LEU A 8 15.04 20.32 -3.34
N GLY A 9 15.48 19.73 -2.22
CA GLY A 9 15.03 18.41 -1.79
C GLY A 9 13.52 18.35 -1.56
N GLY A 10 12.95 19.39 -0.92
CA GLY A 10 11.50 19.50 -0.74
C GLY A 10 10.72 19.61 -2.06
N ILE A 11 11.22 20.43 -2.99
CA ILE A 11 10.63 20.53 -4.33
C ILE A 11 10.71 19.21 -5.08
N ALA A 12 11.86 18.56 -5.08
CA ALA A 12 12.05 17.28 -5.72
C ALA A 12 11.11 16.20 -5.15
N LEU A 13 10.96 16.16 -3.81
CA LEU A 13 10.04 15.25 -3.13
C LEU A 13 8.59 15.53 -3.54
N ALA A 14 8.13 16.77 -3.43
CA ALA A 14 6.76 17.15 -3.79
C ALA A 14 6.46 16.87 -5.27
N THR A 15 7.37 17.23 -6.17
CA THR A 15 7.23 17.00 -7.61
C THR A 15 7.24 15.52 -7.94
N GLY A 16 8.16 14.74 -7.34
CA GLY A 16 8.23 13.29 -7.54
C GLY A 16 6.94 12.59 -7.13
N ILE A 17 6.37 12.97 -5.98
CA ILE A 17 5.11 12.41 -5.49
C ILE A 17 3.92 12.83 -6.36
N LEU A 18 3.86 14.07 -6.83
CA LEU A 18 2.82 14.53 -7.77
C LEU A 18 2.90 13.79 -9.12
N VAL A 19 4.10 13.56 -9.64
CA VAL A 19 4.28 12.74 -10.84
C VAL A 19 3.83 11.32 -10.59
N ALA A 20 4.16 10.74 -9.44
CA ALA A 20 3.73 9.41 -9.05
C ALA A 20 2.19 9.29 -8.96
N SER A 21 1.49 10.32 -8.44
CA SER A 21 0.02 10.35 -8.42
C SER A 21 -0.57 10.38 -9.84
N ARG A 22 0.04 11.16 -10.74
CA ARG A 22 -0.35 11.21 -12.16
C ARG A 22 -0.13 9.88 -12.89
N LEU A 23 0.83 9.08 -12.43
CA LEU A 23 1.07 7.73 -12.93
C LEU A 23 0.11 6.68 -12.34
N GLY A 24 -0.87 7.09 -11.55
CA GLY A 24 -1.92 6.22 -11.00
C GLY A 24 -1.54 5.54 -9.68
N LEU A 25 -0.52 6.04 -8.98
CA LEU A 25 -0.17 5.57 -7.64
C LEU A 25 -1.14 6.18 -6.62
N SER A 26 -2.07 5.38 -6.12
CA SER A 26 -3.06 5.81 -5.13
C SER A 26 -2.39 6.26 -3.82
N GLY A 27 -2.89 7.36 -3.22
CA GLY A 27 -2.39 7.88 -1.95
C GLY A 27 -1.15 8.76 -2.04
N ALA A 28 -0.56 8.94 -3.23
CA ALA A 28 0.60 9.81 -3.41
C ALA A 28 0.29 11.29 -3.14
N GLU A 29 -0.95 11.73 -3.38
CA GLU A 29 -1.37 13.12 -3.18
C GLU A 29 -1.22 13.60 -1.73
N ALA A 30 -1.66 12.77 -0.77
CA ALA A 30 -1.51 13.07 0.64
C ALA A 30 -0.03 13.14 1.07
N ALA A 31 0.82 12.28 0.50
CA ALA A 31 2.24 12.27 0.77
C ALA A 31 2.95 13.51 0.18
N ALA A 32 2.45 14.09 -0.92
CA ALA A 32 3.02 15.31 -1.51
C ALA A 32 2.97 16.51 -0.55
N LEU A 33 1.95 16.59 0.33
CA LEU A 33 1.83 17.64 1.33
C LEU A 33 3.01 17.65 2.32
N ILE A 34 3.63 16.51 2.58
CA ILE A 34 4.81 16.43 3.44
C ILE A 34 5.99 17.21 2.83
N GLY A 35 6.09 17.22 1.50
CA GLY A 35 7.13 17.99 0.78
C GLY A 35 7.00 19.52 0.89
N VAL A 36 5.81 20.02 1.27
CA VAL A 36 5.60 21.48 1.46
C VAL A 36 6.38 22.00 2.68
N ILE A 37 6.54 21.17 3.71
CA ILE A 37 7.23 21.58 4.96
C ILE A 37 8.66 22.06 4.68
N PRO A 38 9.54 21.29 4.02
CA PRO A 38 10.90 21.76 3.73
C PRO A 38 10.93 22.94 2.76
N ILE A 39 9.95 23.11 1.87
CA ILE A 39 9.87 24.27 0.97
C ILE A 39 9.61 25.54 1.77
N VAL A 40 8.60 25.52 2.64
CA VAL A 40 8.27 26.66 3.51
C VAL A 40 9.44 26.97 4.46
N GLY A 41 10.03 25.94 5.06
CA GLY A 41 11.20 26.09 5.92
C GLY A 41 12.39 26.73 5.22
N ALA A 42 12.70 26.29 4.00
CA ALA A 42 13.77 26.89 3.20
C ALA A 42 13.49 28.36 2.88
N ALA A 43 12.24 28.70 2.53
CA ALA A 43 11.87 30.11 2.28
C ALA A 43 12.05 31.00 3.54
N MET A 44 11.64 30.47 4.71
CA MET A 44 11.85 31.17 5.98
C MET A 44 13.33 31.34 6.32
N CYS A 45 14.14 30.32 6.13
CA CYS A 45 15.59 30.38 6.33
C CYS A 45 16.26 31.39 5.40
N LEU A 46 15.88 31.43 4.11
CA LEU A 46 16.39 32.37 3.14
C LEU A 46 16.02 33.81 3.53
N ARG A 47 14.79 34.03 4.02
CA ARG A 47 14.34 35.35 4.50
C ARG A 47 15.15 35.83 5.72
N ALA A 48 15.44 34.93 6.67
CA ALA A 48 16.28 35.23 7.82
C ALA A 48 17.72 35.55 7.41
N ALA A 49 18.29 34.77 6.50
CA ALA A 49 19.63 34.98 5.95
C ALA A 49 19.72 36.32 5.19
N HIS A 50 18.68 36.73 4.47
CA HIS A 50 18.61 38.01 3.75
C HIS A 50 18.57 39.22 4.71
N LYS A 51 18.08 39.01 5.93
CA LYS A 51 18.11 40.01 7.01
C LYS A 51 19.43 40.06 7.78
N ASN A 52 20.45 39.33 7.33
CA ASN A 52 21.73 39.16 8.00
C ASN A 52 21.61 38.61 9.44
N ASP A 53 20.59 37.76 9.69
CA ASP A 53 20.40 37.08 10.96
C ASP A 53 20.70 35.57 10.82
N PRO A 54 21.96 35.14 10.92
CA PRO A 54 22.35 33.76 10.76
C PRO A 54 21.82 32.87 11.88
N LEU A 55 21.61 33.43 13.08
CA LEU A 55 21.10 32.68 14.22
C LEU A 55 19.64 32.31 13.99
N ALA A 56 18.82 33.25 13.54
CA ALA A 56 17.42 32.97 13.16
C ALA A 56 17.33 31.96 12.02
N ALA A 57 18.24 32.04 11.03
CA ALA A 57 18.27 31.07 9.94
C ALA A 57 18.55 29.65 10.42
N ILE A 58 19.51 29.46 11.36
CA ILE A 58 19.83 28.15 11.96
C ILE A 58 18.64 27.62 12.76
N HIS A 59 18.01 28.46 13.59
CA HIS A 59 16.84 28.06 14.36
C HIS A 59 15.66 27.65 13.45
N CYS A 60 15.35 28.43 12.42
CA CYS A 60 14.34 28.09 11.44
C CYS A 60 14.61 26.73 10.78
N PHE A 61 15.86 26.48 10.39
CA PHE A 61 16.25 25.21 9.78
C PHE A 61 16.08 24.04 10.76
N ALA A 62 16.56 24.19 12.00
CA ALA A 62 16.45 23.13 13.01
C ALA A 62 14.99 22.80 13.34
N VAL A 63 14.15 23.82 13.56
CA VAL A 63 12.72 23.66 13.87
C VAL A 63 11.99 23.01 12.69
N THR A 64 12.24 23.48 11.47
CA THR A 64 11.60 22.91 10.27
C THR A 64 11.99 21.44 10.05
N SER A 65 13.27 21.12 10.26
CA SER A 65 13.76 19.73 10.15
C SER A 65 13.11 18.83 11.19
N LEU A 66 12.96 19.32 12.42
CA LEU A 66 12.29 18.58 13.49
C LEU A 66 10.81 18.33 13.19
N ILE A 67 10.09 19.37 12.70
CA ILE A 67 8.69 19.26 12.31
C ILE A 67 8.56 18.26 11.14
N PHE A 68 9.42 18.37 10.12
CA PHE A 68 9.41 17.44 8.98
C PHE A 68 9.60 15.99 9.43
N LEU A 69 10.59 15.75 10.29
CA LEU A 69 10.84 14.40 10.83
C LEU A 69 9.67 13.90 11.68
N ALA A 70 9.11 14.75 12.53
CA ALA A 70 7.96 14.40 13.36
C ALA A 70 6.72 14.02 12.51
N VAL A 71 6.46 14.77 11.43
CA VAL A 71 5.36 14.48 10.49
C VAL A 71 5.63 13.19 9.70
N LEU A 72 6.89 12.98 9.28
CA LEU A 72 7.26 11.78 8.53
C LEU A 72 7.11 10.50 9.37
N VAL A 73 7.65 10.53 10.60
CA VAL A 73 7.67 9.34 11.49
C VAL A 73 6.33 9.13 12.19
N GLY A 74 5.61 10.19 12.53
CA GLY A 74 4.30 10.12 13.18
C GLY A 74 3.16 9.91 12.16
N PRO A 75 2.51 10.97 11.71
CA PRO A 75 1.36 10.88 10.79
C PRO A 75 1.68 10.15 9.49
N GLY A 76 2.89 10.34 8.93
CA GLY A 76 3.30 9.69 7.69
C GLY A 76 3.39 8.17 7.84
N ALA A 77 4.08 7.68 8.86
CA ALA A 77 4.20 6.25 9.12
C ALA A 77 2.84 5.63 9.48
N TRP A 78 2.01 6.34 10.27
CA TRP A 78 0.65 5.90 10.59
C TRP A 78 -0.22 5.78 9.35
N TYR A 79 -0.16 6.77 8.45
CA TYR A 79 -0.91 6.76 7.19
C TYR A 79 -0.51 5.56 6.32
N VAL A 80 0.80 5.33 6.12
CA VAL A 80 1.30 4.19 5.36
C VAL A 80 0.90 2.86 6.02
N GLY A 81 1.03 2.76 7.33
CA GLY A 81 0.65 1.55 8.08
C GLY A 81 -0.84 1.22 7.97
N ARG A 82 -1.71 2.24 8.10
CA ARG A 82 -3.17 2.06 8.00
C ARG A 82 -3.64 1.72 6.60
N SER A 83 -2.90 2.16 5.62
CA SER A 83 -3.23 1.96 4.21
C SER A 83 -2.63 0.68 3.62
N ASN A 84 -1.92 -0.09 4.45
CA ASN A 84 -1.46 -1.41 4.05
C ASN A 84 -2.65 -2.38 4.09
N THR A 85 -3.02 -2.85 2.92
CA THR A 85 -4.20 -3.70 2.72
C THR A 85 -3.92 -5.20 2.91
N LEU A 86 -2.65 -5.62 2.94
CA LEU A 86 -2.27 -7.02 3.13
C LEU A 86 -2.80 -7.63 4.43
N PRO A 87 -2.70 -6.96 5.62
CA PRO A 87 -3.26 -7.50 6.85
C PRO A 87 -4.75 -7.80 6.75
N SER A 88 -5.51 -6.94 6.05
CA SER A 88 -6.95 -7.16 5.86
C SER A 88 -7.25 -8.35 4.95
N LEU A 89 -6.47 -8.55 3.88
CA LEU A 89 -6.60 -9.72 3.01
C LEU A 89 -6.35 -11.03 3.78
N ILE A 90 -5.29 -11.04 4.59
CA ILE A 90 -4.91 -12.21 5.37
C ILE A 90 -5.94 -12.49 6.46
N SER A 91 -6.42 -11.46 7.15
CA SER A 91 -7.50 -11.59 8.15
C SER A 91 -8.77 -12.16 7.53
N ASP A 92 -9.14 -11.69 6.34
CA ASP A 92 -10.31 -12.23 5.62
C ASP A 92 -10.10 -13.69 5.18
N ALA A 93 -8.90 -14.05 4.71
CA ALA A 93 -8.58 -15.44 4.40
C ALA A 93 -8.73 -16.35 5.62
N HIS A 94 -8.21 -15.93 6.78
CA HIS A 94 -8.36 -16.69 8.03
C HIS A 94 -9.82 -16.82 8.48
N ARG A 95 -10.59 -15.73 8.37
CA ARG A 95 -12.02 -15.73 8.69
C ARG A 95 -12.80 -16.70 7.80
N LEU A 96 -12.55 -16.66 6.50
CA LEU A 96 -13.23 -17.51 5.52
C LEU A 96 -12.84 -19.00 5.63
N ALA A 97 -11.59 -19.26 6.03
CA ALA A 97 -11.15 -20.63 6.33
C ALA A 97 -11.81 -21.19 7.61
N GLY A 98 -12.42 -20.33 8.44
CA GLY A 98 -12.95 -20.73 9.74
C GLY A 98 -11.85 -21.00 10.77
N GLY A 99 -10.64 -20.45 10.55
CA GLY A 99 -9.47 -20.66 11.37
C GLY A 99 -8.20 -20.24 10.63
N ARG A 100 -7.13 -21.01 10.74
CA ARG A 100 -5.87 -20.71 10.08
C ARG A 100 -5.91 -21.10 8.60
N ALA A 101 -5.94 -20.11 7.71
CA ALA A 101 -5.87 -20.34 6.26
C ALA A 101 -4.46 -20.79 5.84
N ARG A 102 -4.37 -21.67 4.85
CA ARG A 102 -3.15 -21.93 4.11
C ARG A 102 -3.03 -20.91 3.00
N LEU A 103 -1.93 -20.20 2.98
CA LEU A 103 -1.72 -19.09 2.06
C LEU A 103 -0.65 -19.43 1.03
N ALA A 104 -0.91 -19.03 -0.20
CA ALA A 104 0.09 -18.97 -1.27
C ALA A 104 0.21 -17.54 -1.79
N SER A 105 1.36 -17.22 -2.36
CA SER A 105 1.64 -15.95 -3.01
C SER A 105 2.28 -16.22 -4.36
N TYR A 106 1.71 -15.63 -5.41
CA TYR A 106 2.26 -15.70 -6.76
C TYR A 106 2.53 -14.30 -7.29
N GLN A 107 3.79 -14.05 -7.69
CA GLN A 107 4.24 -12.75 -8.21
C GLN A 107 3.98 -11.55 -7.27
N GLU A 108 3.60 -11.81 -6.05
CA GLU A 108 3.50 -10.84 -4.96
C GLU A 108 4.67 -11.04 -4.00
N ASN A 109 4.95 -10.05 -3.15
CA ASN A 109 6.02 -10.17 -2.16
C ASN A 109 5.67 -11.21 -1.07
N ALA A 110 6.08 -12.45 -1.28
CA ALA A 110 5.79 -13.56 -0.39
C ALA A 110 6.30 -13.35 1.04
N HIS A 111 7.42 -12.64 1.21
CA HIS A 111 7.93 -12.31 2.55
C HIS A 111 6.99 -11.39 3.31
N SER A 112 6.38 -10.40 2.63
CA SER A 112 5.38 -9.54 3.25
C SER A 112 4.13 -10.32 3.62
N VAL A 113 3.64 -11.21 2.74
CA VAL A 113 2.49 -12.07 3.04
C VAL A 113 2.80 -12.98 4.23
N ALA A 114 3.97 -13.62 4.26
CA ALA A 114 4.40 -14.51 5.36
C ALA A 114 4.53 -13.76 6.69
N PHE A 115 5.05 -12.51 6.66
CA PHE A 115 5.17 -11.67 7.85
C PHE A 115 3.80 -11.41 8.50
N TYR A 116 2.81 -11.00 7.70
CA TYR A 116 1.47 -10.73 8.24
C TYR A 116 0.66 -12.00 8.54
N ALA A 117 0.91 -13.09 7.82
CA ALA A 117 0.27 -14.37 8.07
C ALA A 117 0.79 -15.06 9.35
N GLY A 118 1.99 -14.70 9.81
CA GLY A 118 2.66 -15.40 10.91
C GLY A 118 2.90 -16.88 10.64
N SER A 119 2.97 -17.27 9.36
CA SER A 119 3.09 -18.67 8.92
C SER A 119 3.81 -18.78 7.59
N HIS A 120 4.22 -20.01 7.27
CA HIS A 120 4.78 -20.32 5.96
C HIS A 120 3.75 -20.04 4.85
N VAL A 121 4.20 -19.39 3.79
CA VAL A 121 3.42 -19.08 2.59
C VAL A 121 4.01 -19.85 1.42
N ALA A 122 3.19 -20.64 0.74
CA ALA A 122 3.60 -21.38 -0.44
C ALA A 122 3.89 -20.39 -1.60
N GLN A 123 4.88 -20.71 -2.41
CA GLN A 123 5.26 -19.91 -3.58
C GLN A 123 5.19 -20.83 -4.81
N PRO A 124 4.00 -21.07 -5.36
CA PRO A 124 3.88 -21.82 -6.61
C PRO A 124 4.60 -21.07 -7.72
N ASP A 125 5.32 -21.78 -8.57
CA ASP A 125 6.14 -21.27 -9.66
C ASP A 125 5.45 -21.37 -11.03
N SER A 126 4.29 -22.03 -11.09
CA SER A 126 3.52 -22.25 -12.32
C SER A 126 2.02 -22.16 -12.07
N PRO A 127 1.22 -21.84 -13.12
CA PRO A 127 -0.24 -21.85 -13.03
C PRO A 127 -0.80 -23.21 -12.60
N GLU A 128 -0.19 -24.32 -13.01
CA GLU A 128 -0.59 -25.67 -12.62
C GLU A 128 -0.38 -25.90 -11.13
N ALA A 129 0.74 -25.44 -10.57
CA ALA A 129 1.01 -25.54 -9.14
C ALA A 129 0.05 -24.67 -8.31
N ILE A 130 -0.42 -23.53 -8.85
CA ILE A 130 -1.45 -22.70 -8.25
C ILE A 130 -2.77 -23.45 -8.15
N VAL A 131 -3.22 -24.04 -9.25
CA VAL A 131 -4.49 -24.81 -9.29
C VAL A 131 -4.42 -25.97 -8.31
N ALA A 132 -3.33 -26.76 -8.34
CA ALA A 132 -3.12 -27.86 -7.42
C ALA A 132 -3.13 -27.43 -5.95
N PHE A 133 -2.52 -26.27 -5.64
CA PHE A 133 -2.56 -25.70 -4.29
C PHE A 133 -4.00 -25.34 -3.87
N LEU A 134 -4.75 -24.65 -4.72
CA LEU A 134 -6.11 -24.21 -4.43
C LEU A 134 -7.09 -25.38 -4.33
N GLU A 135 -6.86 -26.45 -5.07
CA GLU A 135 -7.64 -27.70 -5.00
C GLU A 135 -7.33 -28.54 -3.76
N SER A 136 -6.16 -28.36 -3.15
CA SER A 136 -5.69 -29.17 -2.04
C SER A 136 -6.51 -29.01 -0.75
N GLY A 137 -7.41 -28.01 -0.67
CA GLY A 137 -8.32 -27.82 0.46
C GLY A 137 -9.16 -26.55 0.37
N SER A 138 -10.24 -26.51 1.13
CA SER A 138 -11.14 -25.36 1.22
C SER A 138 -10.57 -24.20 2.03
N ASP A 139 -9.47 -24.42 2.74
CA ASP A 139 -8.72 -23.45 3.53
C ASP A 139 -7.56 -22.82 2.76
N ALA A 140 -7.39 -23.17 1.48
CA ALA A 140 -6.33 -22.68 0.62
C ALA A 140 -6.73 -21.36 -0.06
N PHE A 141 -5.90 -20.34 0.10
CA PHE A 141 -6.09 -19.02 -0.50
C PHE A 141 -4.80 -18.54 -1.17
N LEU A 142 -4.97 -17.87 -2.30
CA LEU A 142 -3.88 -17.30 -3.09
C LEU A 142 -3.95 -15.77 -3.07
N VAL A 143 -2.83 -15.12 -2.82
CA VAL A 143 -2.63 -13.68 -3.03
C VAL A 143 -1.88 -13.46 -4.33
N ILE A 144 -2.46 -12.67 -5.23
CA ILE A 144 -1.92 -12.44 -6.57
C ILE A 144 -2.21 -11.01 -7.04
N PRO A 145 -1.30 -10.35 -7.78
CA PRO A 145 -1.61 -9.11 -8.47
C PRO A 145 -2.60 -9.34 -9.62
N GLU A 146 -3.50 -8.39 -9.84
CA GLU A 146 -4.59 -8.50 -10.82
C GLU A 146 -4.15 -8.82 -12.25
N ASN A 147 -2.99 -8.28 -12.67
CA ASN A 147 -2.46 -8.51 -14.03
C ASN A 147 -2.11 -9.97 -14.35
N TYR A 148 -1.93 -10.80 -13.33
CA TYR A 148 -1.66 -12.24 -13.51
C TYR A 148 -2.93 -13.08 -13.39
N PHE A 149 -4.07 -12.48 -13.04
CA PHE A 149 -5.32 -13.21 -12.85
C PHE A 149 -5.84 -13.80 -14.16
N ASP A 150 -5.76 -13.05 -15.26
CA ASP A 150 -6.26 -13.49 -16.56
C ASP A 150 -5.55 -14.76 -17.06
N GLU A 151 -4.26 -14.89 -16.78
CA GLU A 151 -3.48 -16.07 -17.14
C GLU A 151 -3.96 -17.32 -16.42
N ILE A 152 -4.39 -17.15 -15.16
CA ILE A 152 -4.77 -18.26 -14.28
C ILE A 152 -6.27 -18.55 -14.38
N SER A 153 -7.08 -17.52 -14.59
CA SER A 153 -8.55 -17.60 -14.55
C SER A 153 -9.15 -18.67 -15.44
N GLN A 154 -8.55 -18.90 -16.63
CA GLN A 154 -8.99 -19.91 -17.59
C GLN A 154 -8.77 -21.35 -17.11
N ARG A 155 -7.91 -21.54 -16.12
CA ARG A 155 -7.54 -22.87 -15.59
C ARG A 155 -8.14 -23.13 -14.21
N LEU A 156 -8.77 -22.10 -13.59
CA LEU A 156 -9.38 -22.24 -12.28
C LEU A 156 -10.70 -23.00 -12.37
N PRO A 157 -10.96 -23.93 -11.45
CA PRO A 157 -12.27 -24.53 -11.28
C PRO A 157 -13.35 -23.48 -10.99
N GLU A 158 -14.60 -23.70 -11.41
CA GLU A 158 -15.72 -22.78 -11.21
C GLU A 158 -15.99 -22.41 -9.74
N GLU A 159 -15.58 -23.30 -8.82
CA GLU A 159 -15.73 -23.10 -7.37
C GLU A 159 -14.75 -22.07 -6.79
N ILE A 160 -13.64 -21.79 -7.49
CA ILE A 160 -12.58 -20.89 -7.06
C ILE A 160 -12.85 -19.51 -7.69
N LYS A 161 -13.02 -18.50 -6.84
CA LYS A 161 -13.38 -17.15 -7.26
C LYS A 161 -12.52 -16.11 -6.56
N ILE A 162 -12.57 -14.90 -7.10
CA ILE A 162 -12.02 -13.72 -6.39
C ILE A 162 -12.90 -13.50 -5.16
N VAL A 163 -12.30 -13.65 -4.00
CA VAL A 163 -12.95 -13.44 -2.70
C VAL A 163 -12.91 -11.97 -2.31
N LYS A 164 -11.78 -11.34 -2.56
CA LYS A 164 -11.59 -9.91 -2.25
C LYS A 164 -10.60 -9.28 -3.22
N ARG A 165 -10.87 -8.01 -3.55
CA ARG A 165 -9.98 -7.14 -4.30
C ARG A 165 -9.59 -5.97 -3.41
N VAL A 166 -8.31 -5.62 -3.36
CA VAL A 166 -7.82 -4.46 -2.61
C VAL A 166 -6.80 -3.71 -3.43
N ARG A 167 -6.79 -2.39 -3.29
CA ARG A 167 -5.82 -1.52 -3.95
C ARG A 167 -4.74 -1.12 -2.96
N PRO A 168 -3.52 -1.67 -3.06
CA PRO A 168 -2.41 -1.27 -2.21
C PRO A 168 -1.98 0.16 -2.54
N ILE A 169 -1.54 0.92 -1.49
CA ILE A 169 -0.93 2.24 -1.70
C ILE A 169 0.36 2.08 -2.51
N PHE A 170 0.64 3.08 -3.35
CA PHE A 170 1.82 3.15 -4.21
C PHE A 170 1.94 2.02 -5.24
N ARG A 171 0.86 1.30 -5.49
CA ARG A 171 0.81 0.30 -6.57
C ARG A 171 -0.22 0.67 -7.63
N LYS A 172 0.09 0.34 -8.88
CA LYS A 172 -0.81 0.56 -10.02
C LYS A 172 -1.90 -0.50 -10.12
N GLN A 173 -1.66 -1.66 -9.54
CA GLN A 173 -2.47 -2.85 -9.72
C GLN A 173 -3.09 -3.26 -8.39
N ASP A 174 -4.30 -3.78 -8.49
CA ASP A 174 -4.99 -4.35 -7.34
C ASP A 174 -4.37 -5.70 -6.97
N SER A 175 -4.40 -6.03 -5.68
CA SER A 175 -4.07 -7.36 -5.18
C SER A 175 -5.37 -8.12 -4.95
N LEU A 176 -5.42 -9.34 -5.45
CA LEU A 176 -6.59 -10.22 -5.37
C LEU A 176 -6.34 -11.33 -4.34
N LEU A 177 -7.35 -11.61 -3.56
CA LEU A 177 -7.45 -12.83 -2.76
C LEU A 177 -8.34 -13.81 -3.51
N ILE A 178 -7.82 -14.97 -3.84
CA ILE A 178 -8.52 -16.03 -4.57
C ILE A 178 -8.63 -17.24 -3.66
N GLY A 179 -9.80 -17.88 -3.67
CA GLY A 179 -10.05 -19.06 -2.89
C GLY A 179 -11.45 -19.61 -3.14
N ARG A 180 -11.81 -20.70 -2.44
CA ARG A 180 -13.18 -21.19 -2.46
C ARG A 180 -14.07 -20.25 -1.68
N ALA A 181 -15.06 -19.64 -2.33
CA ALA A 181 -16.09 -18.90 -1.65
C ALA A 181 -16.92 -19.87 -0.78
N ARG A 182 -16.71 -19.83 0.53
CA ARG A 182 -17.67 -20.47 1.43
C ARG A 182 -19.00 -19.76 1.19
N ARG A 183 -20.04 -20.50 0.86
CA ARG A 183 -21.40 -19.97 0.70
C ARG A 183 -21.92 -19.47 2.05
N ASP A 184 -21.50 -18.26 2.44
CA ASP A 184 -22.25 -17.46 3.39
C ASP A 184 -23.22 -16.60 2.57
N PRO A 185 -24.52 -16.87 2.60
CA PRO A 185 -25.50 -16.16 1.77
C PRO A 185 -25.59 -14.65 2.11
N GLU A 186 -25.13 -14.24 3.27
CA GLU A 186 -25.21 -12.84 3.75
C GLU A 186 -24.18 -11.86 3.15
N ASN A 187 -23.10 -12.37 2.54
CA ASN A 187 -21.98 -11.51 2.10
C ASN A 187 -21.96 -11.19 0.60
N LEU A 188 -22.84 -11.78 -0.20
CA LEU A 188 -22.87 -11.52 -1.65
C LEU A 188 -23.50 -10.18 -2.02
N GLU A 189 -24.31 -9.59 -1.16
CA GLU A 189 -24.92 -8.28 -1.41
C GLU A 189 -23.95 -7.11 -1.19
N GLN A 190 -22.93 -7.26 -0.34
CA GLN A 190 -21.99 -6.16 -0.07
C GLN A 190 -20.87 -6.03 -1.12
N ILE A 191 -20.55 -7.08 -1.86
CA ILE A 191 -19.50 -7.07 -2.90
C ILE A 191 -20.02 -6.37 -4.18
N GLY A 192 -21.33 -6.43 -4.44
CA GLY A 192 -21.95 -5.81 -5.61
C GLY A 192 -22.37 -4.35 -5.44
N ALA A 193 -22.42 -3.84 -4.22
CA ALA A 193 -23.07 -2.56 -3.90
C ALA A 193 -22.14 -1.36 -3.73
N ASN A 194 -20.82 -1.49 -3.92
CA ASN A 194 -19.93 -0.33 -3.83
C ASN A 194 -18.97 -0.16 -5.03
N PRO A 195 -19.49 0.17 -6.23
CA PRO A 195 -18.66 0.68 -7.30
C PRO A 195 -18.47 2.20 -7.11
N GLY A 196 -17.54 2.63 -6.27
CA GLY A 196 -17.19 4.04 -6.21
C GLY A 196 -17.58 4.79 -4.94
N GLY A 197 -17.10 4.36 -3.82
CA GLY A 197 -17.07 5.18 -2.59
C GLY A 197 -16.10 6.34 -2.74
N VAL A 198 -16.53 7.40 -3.39
CA VAL A 198 -15.91 8.73 -3.27
C VAL A 198 -16.19 9.21 -1.86
N ILE A 199 -15.20 9.15 -1.00
CA ILE A 199 -15.23 9.84 0.28
C ILE A 199 -15.04 11.33 -0.01
N ARG A 200 -16.11 12.11 0.21
CA ARG A 200 -16.07 13.56 0.35
C ARG A 200 -15.35 13.97 1.63
#